data_275ca36bd90dc924e60a4ad0ee976b90
#
_entry.id   275ca36bd90dc924e60a4ad0ee976b90
#
_cell.length_a   1.000
_cell.length_b   1.000
_cell.length_c   1.000
_cell.angle_alpha   90.00
_cell.angle_beta   90.00
_cell.angle_gamma   90.00
#
_symmetry.space_group_name_H-M   'P 1'
#
loop_
_entity.id
_entity.type
_entity.pdbx_description
1 polymer ?
#
loop_
_entity_poly.entity_id
_entity_poly.type
_entity_poly.pdbx_seq_one_letter_code
_entity_poly.pdbx_strand_id
1 'polypeptide(L)' 'MQEKILILDFGSQYTQLIARRVRELNVYCEIHPFNRIPAIDSSVRGVILSGS' A
#
# COMPACT_ATOMS: atom_id res chain seq x y z
N MET A 1 -4.42 -5.93 -16.72
CA MET A 1 -4.47 -4.95 -15.62
C MET A 1 -3.52 -5.40 -14.52
N GLN A 2 -2.68 -4.52 -14.03
CA GLN A 2 -1.70 -4.89 -13.02
C GLN A 2 -2.34 -4.97 -11.64
N GLU A 3 -2.14 -6.08 -10.95
CA GLU A 3 -2.61 -6.23 -9.58
C GLU A 3 -1.70 -5.47 -8.63
N LYS A 4 -2.26 -4.94 -7.56
CA LYS A 4 -1.49 -4.11 -6.64
C LYS A 4 -1.98 -4.27 -5.21
N ILE A 5 -1.07 -3.91 -4.30
CA ILE A 5 -1.36 -3.79 -2.87
C ILE A 5 -1.39 -2.31 -2.55
N LEU A 6 -2.41 -1.87 -1.83
CA LEU A 6 -2.47 -0.49 -1.34
C LEU A 6 -1.94 -0.45 0.08
N ILE A 7 -1.08 0.53 0.35
CA ILE A 7 -0.57 0.77 1.70
C ILE A 7 -1.11 2.13 2.14
N LEU A 8 -1.92 2.13 3.17
CA LEU A 8 -2.52 3.37 3.68
C LEU A 8 -1.67 3.85 4.85
N ASP A 9 -1.13 5.06 4.70
CA ASP A 9 -0.19 5.62 5.66
C ASP A 9 -0.94 6.44 6.71
N PHE A 10 -0.96 5.93 7.94
CA PHE A 10 -1.58 6.59 9.08
C PHE A 10 -0.53 7.23 10.00
N GLY A 11 0.64 7.55 9.47
CA GLY A 11 1.67 8.21 10.26
C GLY A 11 2.78 7.29 10.75
N SER A 12 2.89 6.11 10.16
CA SER A 12 3.92 5.16 10.56
C SER A 12 5.27 5.55 9.95
N GLN A 13 6.32 5.43 10.74
CA GLN A 13 7.67 5.62 10.22
C GLN A 13 8.14 4.40 9.42
N TYR A 14 7.36 3.33 9.41
CA TYR A 14 7.74 2.09 8.73
C TYR A 14 7.09 1.92 7.37
N THR A 15 6.29 2.89 6.92
CA THR A 15 5.54 2.76 5.67
C THR A 15 6.45 2.47 4.48
N GLN A 16 7.57 3.18 4.36
CA GLN A 16 8.50 2.97 3.26
C GLN A 16 9.15 1.60 3.34
N LEU A 17 9.44 1.13 4.54
CA LEU A 17 10.03 -0.20 4.72
C LEU A 17 9.05 -1.29 4.31
N ILE A 18 7.78 -1.12 4.66
CA ILE A 18 6.74 -2.07 4.27
C ILE A 18 6.64 -2.13 2.73
N ALA A 19 6.62 -0.96 2.09
CA ALA A 19 6.54 -0.89 0.63
C ALA A 19 7.73 -1.60 -0.02
N ARG A 20 8.93 -1.39 0.53
CA ARG A 20 10.12 -2.04 0.00
C ARG A 20 10.02 -3.55 0.10
N ARG A 21 9.54 -4.05 1.23
CA ARG A 21 9.40 -5.51 1.42
C ARG A 21 8.40 -6.09 0.44
N VAL A 22 7.30 -5.40 0.21
CA VAL A 22 6.30 -5.86 -0.76
C VAL A 22 6.91 -5.93 -2.15
N ARG A 23 7.68 -4.91 -2.54
CA ARG A 23 8.32 -4.87 -3.85
C ARG A 23 9.38 -5.95 -4.01
N GLU A 24 10.07 -6.31 -2.94
CA GLU A 24 11.06 -7.38 -2.99
C GLU A 24 10.42 -8.72 -3.32
N LEU A 25 9.11 -8.84 -3.11
CA LEU A 25 8.36 -10.04 -3.47
C LEU A 25 7.79 -9.95 -4.88
N ASN A 26 8.24 -8.97 -5.66
CA ASN A 26 7.78 -8.74 -7.02
C ASN A 26 6.29 -8.39 -7.09
N VAL A 27 5.82 -7.67 -6.07
CA VAL A 27 4.43 -7.24 -6.01
C VAL A 27 4.40 -5.72 -6.13
N TYR A 28 3.58 -5.22 -7.03
CA TYR A 28 3.42 -3.77 -7.16
C TYR A 28 2.61 -3.22 -5.99
N CYS A 29 3.04 -2.11 -5.43
CA CYS A 29 2.30 -1.47 -4.35
C CYS A 29 2.28 0.04 -4.54
N GLU A 30 1.27 0.67 -3.95
CA GLU A 30 1.13 2.12 -3.94
C GLU A 30 0.92 2.57 -2.50
N ILE A 31 1.54 3.69 -2.13
CA ILE A 31 1.36 4.29 -0.82
C ILE A 31 0.44 5.49 -0.97
N HIS A 32 -0.60 5.54 -0.15
CA HIS A 32 -1.53 6.66 -0.15
C HIS A 32 -1.72 7.14 1.29
N PRO A 33 -1.84 8.44 1.51
CA PRO A 33 -2.13 8.95 2.86
C PRO A 33 -3.54 8.51 3.28
N PHE A 34 -3.73 8.38 4.60
CA PHE A 34 -5.00 7.88 5.12
C PHE A 34 -6.20 8.73 4.73
N ASN A 35 -5.97 10.02 4.47
CA ASN A 35 -7.05 10.95 4.13
C ASN A 35 -7.24 11.14 2.63
N ARG A 36 -6.59 10.32 1.81
CA ARG A 36 -6.71 10.38 0.36
C ARG A 36 -6.70 8.96 -0.21
N ILE A 37 -7.67 8.17 0.24
CA ILE A 37 -7.76 6.78 -0.19
C ILE A 37 -8.32 6.74 -1.60
N PRO A 38 -7.62 6.08 -2.55
CA PRO A 38 -8.11 5.97 -3.92
C PRO A 38 -9.29 5.02 -4.00
N ALA A 39 -9.99 5.05 -5.13
CA ALA A 39 -11.05 4.09 -5.37
C ALA A 39 -10.43 2.68 -5.37
N ILE A 40 -11.10 1.76 -4.68
CA ILE A 40 -10.65 0.37 -4.61
C ILE A 40 -11.41 -0.40 -5.69
N ASP A 41 -10.66 -0.92 -6.65
CA ASP A 41 -11.24 -1.67 -7.76
C ASP A 41 -10.70 -3.10 -7.77
N SER A 42 -10.99 -3.83 -8.83
CA SER A 42 -10.62 -5.24 -8.91
C SER A 42 -9.12 -5.47 -9.05
N SER A 43 -8.33 -4.42 -9.33
CA SER A 43 -6.88 -4.55 -9.41
C SER A 43 -6.24 -4.57 -8.01
N VAL A 44 -6.99 -4.14 -6.98
CA VAL A 44 -6.48 -4.12 -5.61
C VAL A 44 -6.65 -5.49 -4.99
N ARG A 45 -5.53 -6.14 -4.67
CA ARG A 45 -5.54 -7.50 -4.11
C ARG A 45 -5.41 -7.52 -2.59
N GLY A 46 -5.03 -6.40 -2.01
CA GLY A 46 -4.92 -6.31 -0.57
C GLY A 46 -4.66 -4.88 -0.14
N VAL A 47 -4.93 -4.61 1.14
CA VAL A 47 -4.73 -3.29 1.72
C VAL A 47 -3.96 -3.48 3.03
N ILE A 48 -2.89 -2.73 3.19
CA ILE A 48 -2.11 -2.72 4.42
C ILE A 48 -2.33 -1.40 5.12
N LEU A 49 -2.70 -1.45 6.39
CA LEU A 49 -2.86 -0.25 7.21
C LEU A 49 -1.57 -0.06 8.00
N SER A 50 -0.83 0.99 7.66
CA SER A 50 0.45 1.27 8.31
C SER A 50 0.24 2.35 9.37
N GLY A 51 -0.02 1.92 10.61
CA GLY A 51 -0.30 2.82 11.70
C GLY A 51 0.91 3.11 12.55
N SER A 52 0.77 4.11 13.40
CA SER A 52 1.83 4.51 14.33
C SER A 52 1.87 3.61 15.57
#